data_c62deb2a967a09dd986b0e2789bd973f
#
_entry.id   c62deb2a967a09dd986b0e2789bd973f
#
_cell.length_a   1.000
_cell.length_b   1.000
_cell.length_c   1.000
_cell.angle_alpha   90.00
_cell.angle_beta   90.00
_cell.angle_gamma   90.00
#
_symmetry.space_group_name_H-M   'P 1'
#
loop_
_entity.id
_entity.type
_entity.pdbx_description
1 polymer ?
#
loop_
_entity_poly.entity_id
_entity_poly.type
_entity_poly.pdbx_seq_one_letter_code
_entity_poly.pdbx_strand_id
1 'polypeptide(L)'
;MSQIAEETGIGRATLYKYFPDVEVILATWHERHVTGHLEHLAEIRDQASDPGERLEAVLEVYALIAYEHHDTELAALLHRGEHVARAQQQLSDLIRELLTKAAETGDVRDDVAPHELASYCLHALTAASSLRSKAAVRRLVRVTLAGLRPRG
;
A
#
# COMPACT_ATOMS: atom_id res chain seq x y z
N MET A 1 -2.18 -15.97 -7.53
CA MET A 1 -1.56 -16.81 -8.43
C MET A 1 -1.55 -18.27 -8.10
N SER A 2 -1.85 -18.66 -6.87
CA SER A 2 -2.44 -19.96 -6.63
C SER A 2 -3.63 -20.22 -7.56
N GLN A 3 -4.27 -19.18 -8.04
CA GLN A 3 -5.41 -19.24 -8.94
C GLN A 3 -5.09 -19.99 -10.24
N ILE A 4 -3.92 -19.76 -10.85
CA ILE A 4 -3.53 -20.47 -12.06
C ILE A 4 -3.40 -21.99 -11.79
N ALA A 5 -2.76 -22.35 -10.68
CA ALA A 5 -2.61 -23.74 -10.30
C ALA A 5 -3.95 -24.38 -9.95
N GLU A 6 -4.83 -23.67 -9.27
CA GLU A 6 -6.16 -24.14 -8.91
C GLU A 6 -7.05 -24.36 -10.13
N GLU A 7 -7.05 -23.42 -11.07
CA GLU A 7 -7.86 -23.49 -12.29
C GLU A 7 -7.46 -24.64 -13.21
N THR A 8 -6.16 -24.95 -13.24
CA THR A 8 -5.62 -26.03 -14.08
C THR A 8 -5.60 -27.37 -13.38
N GLY A 9 -5.84 -27.42 -12.06
CA GLY A 9 -5.73 -28.61 -11.26
C GLY A 9 -4.31 -29.10 -11.07
N ILE A 10 -3.32 -28.26 -11.32
CA ILE A 10 -1.89 -28.58 -11.20
C ILE A 10 -1.38 -27.98 -9.89
N GLY A 11 -0.70 -28.78 -9.08
CA GLY A 11 -0.04 -28.32 -7.87
C GLY A 11 1.09 -27.31 -8.18
N ARG A 12 1.36 -26.38 -7.26
CA ARG A 12 2.35 -25.33 -7.43
C ARG A 12 3.74 -25.88 -7.77
N ALA A 13 4.19 -26.92 -7.05
CA ALA A 13 5.49 -27.53 -7.29
C ALA A 13 5.57 -28.17 -8.69
N THR A 14 4.48 -28.79 -9.13
CA THR A 14 4.37 -29.39 -10.47
C THR A 14 4.42 -28.33 -11.55
N LEU A 15 3.71 -27.20 -11.33
CA LEU A 15 3.70 -26.07 -12.25
C LEU A 15 5.12 -25.52 -12.46
N TYR A 16 5.87 -25.28 -11.39
CA TYR A 16 7.24 -24.77 -11.49
C TYR A 16 8.22 -25.77 -12.12
N LYS A 17 7.97 -27.06 -11.93
CA LYS A 17 8.80 -28.11 -12.53
C LYS A 17 8.72 -28.11 -14.06
N TYR A 18 7.53 -27.96 -14.61
CA TYR A 18 7.30 -28.01 -16.06
C TYR A 18 7.34 -26.62 -16.74
N PHE A 19 7.21 -25.54 -15.97
CA PHE A 19 7.18 -24.16 -16.47
C PHE A 19 8.14 -23.30 -15.64
N PRO A 20 9.46 -23.45 -15.83
CA PRO A 20 10.43 -22.73 -15.02
C PRO A 20 10.31 -21.19 -15.14
N ASP A 21 9.69 -20.68 -16.21
CA ASP A 21 9.50 -19.26 -16.44
C ASP A 21 8.27 -18.69 -15.73
N VAL A 22 7.45 -19.52 -15.07
CA VAL A 22 6.25 -19.09 -14.37
C VAL A 22 6.58 -18.05 -13.28
N GLU A 23 7.66 -18.27 -12.56
CA GLU A 23 8.11 -17.36 -11.52
C GLU A 23 8.41 -15.96 -12.08
N VAL A 24 9.06 -15.90 -13.25
CA VAL A 24 9.35 -14.64 -13.95
C VAL A 24 8.06 -13.96 -14.41
N ILE A 25 7.12 -14.73 -14.97
CA ILE A 25 5.83 -14.23 -15.41
C ILE A 25 5.06 -13.63 -14.23
N LEU A 26 5.02 -14.34 -13.11
CA LEU A 26 4.34 -13.89 -11.90
C LEU A 26 4.98 -12.64 -11.30
N ALA A 27 6.32 -12.58 -11.30
CA ALA A 27 7.03 -11.40 -10.83
C ALA A 27 6.72 -10.17 -11.71
N THR A 28 6.69 -10.35 -13.04
CA THR A 28 6.35 -9.28 -13.97
C THR A 28 4.92 -8.81 -13.78
N TRP A 29 3.99 -9.73 -13.60
CA TRP A 29 2.59 -9.41 -13.31
C TRP A 29 2.46 -8.62 -12.02
N HIS A 30 3.14 -9.07 -10.97
CA HIS A 30 3.12 -8.41 -9.66
C HIS A 30 3.70 -6.99 -9.75
N GLU A 31 4.80 -6.83 -10.48
CA GLU A 31 5.42 -5.53 -10.70
C GLU A 31 4.45 -4.55 -11.38
N ARG A 32 3.74 -5.01 -12.42
CA ARG A 32 2.73 -4.19 -13.11
C ARG A 32 1.59 -3.82 -12.18
N HIS A 33 1.17 -4.75 -11.34
CA HIS A 33 0.07 -4.53 -10.40
C HIS A 33 0.46 -3.49 -9.34
N VAL A 34 1.66 -3.59 -8.80
CA VAL A 34 2.21 -2.62 -7.85
C VAL A 34 2.36 -1.24 -8.48
N THR A 35 2.89 -1.18 -9.70
CA THR A 35 3.03 0.08 -10.46
C THR A 35 1.67 0.72 -10.67
N GLY A 36 0.67 -0.07 -11.04
CA GLY A 36 -0.71 0.41 -11.21
C GLY A 36 -1.29 1.01 -9.93
N HIS A 37 -1.01 0.40 -8.78
CA HIS A 37 -1.43 0.94 -7.48
C HIS A 37 -0.77 2.29 -7.19
N LEU A 38 0.54 2.42 -7.47
CA LEU A 38 1.27 3.67 -7.26
C LEU A 38 0.73 4.79 -8.15
N GLU A 39 0.45 4.47 -9.42
CA GLU A 39 -0.14 5.42 -10.35
C GLU A 39 -1.53 5.86 -9.89
N HIS A 40 -2.33 4.94 -9.40
CA HIS A 40 -3.66 5.23 -8.86
C HIS A 40 -3.58 6.16 -7.65
N LEU A 41 -2.66 5.88 -6.73
CA LEU A 41 -2.45 6.75 -5.56
C LEU A 41 -2.00 8.15 -5.97
N ALA A 42 -1.15 8.26 -6.98
CA ALA A 42 -0.73 9.56 -7.50
C ALA A 42 -1.90 10.32 -8.13
N GLU A 43 -2.78 9.64 -8.86
CA GLU A 43 -4.00 10.23 -9.41
C GLU A 43 -4.93 10.74 -8.31
N ILE A 44 -5.12 9.95 -7.24
CA ILE A 44 -5.94 10.36 -6.09
C ILE A 44 -5.35 11.60 -5.44
N ARG A 45 -4.02 11.65 -5.26
CA ARG A 45 -3.34 12.84 -4.75
C ARG A 45 -3.67 14.07 -5.59
N ASP A 46 -3.62 13.93 -6.91
CA ASP A 46 -3.78 15.07 -7.83
C ASP A 46 -5.23 15.54 -7.95
N GLN A 47 -6.20 14.72 -7.58
CA GLN A 47 -7.62 15.07 -7.66
C GLN A 47 -8.07 16.01 -6.53
N ALA A 48 -7.43 15.98 -5.38
CA ALA A 48 -7.76 16.85 -4.28
C ALA A 48 -6.90 18.13 -4.34
N SER A 49 -7.44 19.24 -3.89
CA SER A 49 -6.75 20.54 -3.94
C SER A 49 -6.07 20.91 -2.62
N ASP A 50 -6.61 20.43 -1.51
CA ASP A 50 -6.10 20.75 -0.17
C ASP A 50 -5.10 19.70 0.31
N PRO A 51 -3.94 20.09 0.89
CA PRO A 51 -2.95 19.12 1.36
C PRO A 51 -3.47 18.08 2.36
N GLY A 52 -4.32 18.51 3.31
CA GLY A 52 -4.91 17.60 4.28
C GLY A 52 -5.85 16.59 3.62
N GLU A 53 -6.65 17.04 2.67
CA GLU A 53 -7.57 16.17 1.92
C GLU A 53 -6.80 15.19 1.02
N ARG A 54 -5.71 15.64 0.40
CA ARG A 54 -4.85 14.78 -0.41
C ARG A 54 -4.27 13.64 0.42
N LEU A 55 -3.77 13.96 1.59
CA LEU A 55 -3.21 12.98 2.50
C LEU A 55 -4.27 11.96 2.92
N GLU A 56 -5.42 12.44 3.37
CA GLU A 56 -6.53 11.59 3.80
C GLU A 56 -6.98 10.64 2.67
N ALA A 57 -7.16 11.18 1.46
CA ALA A 57 -7.61 10.40 0.32
C ALA A 57 -6.59 9.30 -0.05
N VAL A 58 -5.31 9.62 -0.07
CA VAL A 58 -4.25 8.65 -0.40
C VAL A 58 -4.17 7.57 0.67
N LEU A 59 -4.22 7.92 1.95
CA LEU A 59 -4.17 6.95 3.03
C LEU A 59 -5.38 6.02 3.02
N GLU A 60 -6.57 6.54 2.73
CA GLU A 60 -7.77 5.70 2.63
C GLU A 60 -7.67 4.69 1.49
N VAL A 61 -7.24 5.13 0.30
CA VAL A 61 -7.08 4.24 -0.84
C VAL A 61 -5.99 3.20 -0.56
N TYR A 62 -4.88 3.61 0.03
CA TYR A 62 -3.81 2.67 0.41
C TYR A 62 -4.32 1.61 1.38
N ALA A 63 -5.09 2.00 2.39
CA ALA A 63 -5.65 1.06 3.37
C ALA A 63 -6.60 0.07 2.70
N LEU A 64 -7.42 0.53 1.75
CA LEU A 64 -8.32 -0.36 1.00
C LEU A 64 -7.56 -1.33 0.11
N ILE A 65 -6.47 -0.87 -0.52
CA ILE A 65 -5.59 -1.75 -1.29
C ILE A 65 -4.99 -2.84 -0.39
N ALA A 66 -4.48 -2.46 0.78
CA ALA A 66 -3.94 -3.41 1.73
C ALA A 66 -4.99 -4.43 2.19
N TYR A 67 -6.22 -3.98 2.40
CA TYR A 67 -7.34 -4.84 2.77
C TYR A 67 -7.68 -5.86 1.67
N GLU A 68 -7.68 -5.42 0.42
CA GLU A 68 -8.05 -6.28 -0.72
C GLU A 68 -6.97 -7.30 -1.07
N HIS A 69 -5.71 -7.00 -0.76
CA HIS A 69 -4.57 -7.84 -1.14
C HIS A 69 -3.91 -8.54 0.04
N HIS A 70 -4.70 -8.89 1.04
CA HIS A 70 -4.18 -9.42 2.29
C HIS A 70 -3.69 -10.87 2.21
N ASP A 71 -3.97 -11.63 1.18
CA ASP A 71 -3.76 -13.06 1.33
C ASP A 71 -3.38 -13.81 0.06
N THR A 72 -2.12 -13.71 -0.31
CA THR A 72 -1.58 -14.71 -1.21
C THR A 72 -0.20 -15.11 -0.68
N GLU A 73 0.01 -16.40 -0.42
CA GLU A 73 1.33 -16.96 -0.12
C GLU A 73 2.33 -16.56 -1.20
N LEU A 74 1.85 -16.47 -2.43
CA LEU A 74 2.64 -16.11 -3.57
C LEU A 74 3.08 -14.65 -3.50
N ALA A 75 2.20 -13.76 -3.05
CA ALA A 75 2.55 -12.35 -2.81
C ALA A 75 3.67 -12.25 -1.76
N ALA A 76 3.63 -13.08 -0.71
CA ALA A 76 4.67 -13.10 0.30
C ALA A 76 6.03 -13.52 -0.29
N LEU A 77 6.05 -14.46 -1.21
CA LEU A 77 7.26 -14.87 -1.91
C LEU A 77 7.79 -13.78 -2.85
N LEU A 78 6.87 -13.11 -3.55
CA LEU A 78 7.20 -12.05 -4.49
C LEU A 78 7.58 -10.74 -3.79
N HIS A 79 7.22 -10.55 -2.52
CA HIS A 79 7.56 -9.37 -1.73
C HIS A 79 9.07 -9.25 -1.43
N ARG A 80 9.87 -10.20 -1.87
CA ARG A 80 11.32 -10.15 -1.73
C ARG A 80 12.04 -9.58 -2.96
N GLY A 81 11.30 -9.22 -4.01
CA GLY A 81 11.88 -8.68 -5.24
C GLY A 81 12.33 -7.23 -5.10
N GLU A 82 13.30 -6.84 -5.93
CA GLU A 82 13.79 -5.46 -5.99
C GLU A 82 12.69 -4.46 -6.36
N HIS A 83 11.75 -4.87 -7.22
CA HIS A 83 10.63 -4.00 -7.62
C HIS A 83 9.73 -3.66 -6.43
N VAL A 84 9.60 -4.57 -5.46
CA VAL A 84 8.82 -4.32 -4.24
C VAL A 84 9.52 -3.29 -3.37
N ALA A 85 10.84 -3.43 -3.19
CA ALA A 85 11.62 -2.48 -2.41
C ALA A 85 11.55 -1.07 -3.01
N ARG A 86 11.65 -0.96 -4.34
CA ARG A 86 11.50 0.32 -5.05
C ARG A 86 10.11 0.90 -4.90
N ALA A 87 9.09 0.05 -5.02
CA ALA A 87 7.70 0.47 -4.86
C ALA A 87 7.43 0.98 -3.44
N GLN A 88 7.95 0.29 -2.43
CA GLN A 88 7.82 0.73 -1.04
C GLN A 88 8.52 2.06 -0.80
N GLN A 89 9.68 2.26 -1.42
CA GLN A 89 10.38 3.53 -1.32
C GLN A 89 9.59 4.66 -1.98
N GLN A 90 9.04 4.43 -3.17
CA GLN A 90 8.21 5.39 -3.87
C GLN A 90 6.95 5.74 -3.08
N LEU A 91 6.33 4.75 -2.48
CA LEU A 91 5.15 4.95 -1.63
C LEU A 91 5.51 5.77 -0.39
N SER A 92 6.61 5.43 0.27
CA SER A 92 7.10 6.17 1.42
C SER A 92 7.39 7.64 1.06
N ASP A 93 8.03 7.87 -0.09
CA ASP A 93 8.33 9.22 -0.56
C ASP A 93 7.06 10.01 -0.87
N LEU A 94 6.07 9.38 -1.47
CA LEU A 94 4.78 10.00 -1.75
C LEU A 94 4.08 10.45 -0.46
N ILE A 95 4.00 9.56 0.52
CA ILE A 95 3.34 9.85 1.79
C ILE A 95 4.13 10.91 2.57
N ARG A 96 5.46 10.84 2.56
CA ARG A 96 6.31 11.84 3.20
C ARG A 96 6.09 13.24 2.59
N GLU A 97 6.00 13.32 1.27
CA GLU A 97 5.71 14.59 0.59
C GLU A 97 4.36 15.14 1.00
N LEU A 98 3.33 14.29 1.04
CA LEU A 98 1.99 14.69 1.45
C LEU A 98 1.97 15.17 2.91
N LEU A 99 2.67 14.47 3.79
CA LEU A 99 2.78 14.84 5.20
C LEU A 99 3.50 16.17 5.36
N THR A 100 4.59 16.39 4.61
CA THR A 100 5.35 17.64 4.65
C THR A 100 4.46 18.83 4.27
N LYS A 101 3.71 18.70 3.19
CA LYS A 101 2.81 19.77 2.73
C LYS A 101 1.65 20.01 3.70
N ALA A 102 1.10 18.94 4.26
CA ALA A 102 0.01 19.06 5.23
C ALA A 102 0.51 19.68 6.55
N ALA A 103 1.74 19.44 6.94
CA ALA A 103 2.34 20.08 8.10
C ALA A 103 2.54 21.59 7.87
N GLU A 104 2.94 21.98 6.65
CA GLU A 104 3.09 23.38 6.28
C GLU A 104 1.79 24.17 6.38
N THR A 105 0.67 23.52 6.07
CA THR A 105 -0.66 24.17 6.16
C THR A 105 -1.32 24.03 7.53
N GLY A 106 -0.67 23.35 8.47
CA GLY A 106 -1.19 23.17 9.82
C GLY A 106 -2.17 22.00 9.98
N ASP A 107 -2.38 21.19 8.95
CA ASP A 107 -3.28 20.03 9.00
C ASP A 107 -2.67 18.83 9.70
N VAL A 108 -1.35 18.76 9.74
CA VAL A 108 -0.59 17.67 10.35
C VAL A 108 0.41 18.22 11.37
N ARG A 109 0.64 17.45 12.42
CA ARG A 109 1.59 17.81 13.47
C ARG A 109 3.01 18.01 12.90
N ASP A 110 3.75 18.95 13.47
CA ASP A 110 5.11 19.28 13.05
C ASP A 110 6.18 18.91 14.09
N ASP A 111 5.78 18.28 15.19
CA ASP A 111 6.68 17.87 16.27
C ASP A 111 7.35 16.49 16.02
N VAL A 112 6.97 15.81 14.95
CA VAL A 112 7.55 14.53 14.51
C VAL A 112 7.94 14.68 13.05
N ALA A 113 9.12 14.20 12.70
CA ALA A 113 9.63 14.33 11.33
C ALA A 113 8.70 13.61 10.32
N PRO A 114 8.50 14.18 9.12
CA PRO A 114 7.63 13.56 8.11
C PRO A 114 8.01 12.11 7.76
N HIS A 115 9.29 11.77 7.73
CA HIS A 115 9.69 10.39 7.42
C HIS A 115 9.28 9.41 8.51
N GLU A 116 9.28 9.84 9.78
CA GLU A 116 8.80 9.01 10.89
C GLU A 116 7.28 8.84 10.83
N LEU A 117 6.56 9.91 10.51
CA LEU A 117 5.12 9.85 10.35
C LEU A 117 4.72 8.98 9.15
N ALA A 118 5.50 9.02 8.07
CA ALA A 118 5.25 8.14 6.93
C ALA A 118 5.38 6.67 7.31
N SER A 119 6.43 6.33 8.07
CA SER A 119 6.63 4.98 8.58
C SER A 119 5.46 4.55 9.47
N TYR A 120 5.02 5.43 10.38
CA TYR A 120 3.85 5.17 11.22
C TYR A 120 2.61 4.87 10.38
N CYS A 121 2.31 5.71 9.39
CA CYS A 121 1.13 5.53 8.54
C CYS A 121 1.17 4.20 7.79
N LEU A 122 2.29 3.87 7.18
CA LEU A 122 2.44 2.65 6.40
C LEU A 122 2.27 1.40 7.27
N HIS A 123 2.86 1.38 8.44
CA HIS A 123 2.75 0.24 9.36
C HIS A 123 1.36 0.13 9.98
N ALA A 124 0.77 1.27 10.37
CA ALA A 124 -0.57 1.27 10.92
C ALA A 124 -1.59 0.76 9.91
N LEU A 125 -1.52 1.24 8.66
CA LEU A 125 -2.48 0.88 7.64
C LEU A 125 -2.28 -0.52 7.06
N THR A 126 -1.11 -1.11 7.23
CA THR A 126 -0.88 -2.52 6.91
C THR A 126 -1.80 -3.43 7.74
N ALA A 127 -2.19 -2.97 8.94
CA ALA A 127 -3.14 -3.70 9.78
C ALA A 127 -4.51 -3.89 9.11
N ALA A 128 -4.83 -3.12 8.07
CA ALA A 128 -6.06 -3.28 7.31
C ALA A 128 -6.20 -4.68 6.72
N SER A 129 -5.09 -5.35 6.42
CA SER A 129 -5.10 -6.71 5.87
C SER A 129 -5.70 -7.74 6.82
N SER A 130 -5.74 -7.46 8.13
CA SER A 130 -6.32 -8.36 9.13
C SER A 130 -7.75 -8.02 9.50
N LEU A 131 -8.31 -6.94 8.95
CA LEU A 131 -9.67 -6.50 9.27
C LEU A 131 -10.71 -7.23 8.41
N ARG A 132 -11.95 -7.25 8.90
CA ARG A 132 -13.01 -8.07 8.30
C ARG A 132 -14.00 -7.31 7.44
N SER A 133 -13.91 -5.99 7.39
CA SER A 133 -14.86 -5.19 6.60
C SER A 133 -14.23 -3.86 6.19
N LYS A 134 -14.78 -3.28 5.12
CA LYS A 134 -14.37 -1.95 4.69
C LYS A 134 -14.68 -0.89 5.74
N ALA A 135 -15.77 -1.07 6.49
CA ALA A 135 -16.12 -0.16 7.58
C ALA A 135 -15.03 -0.15 8.66
N ALA A 136 -14.49 -1.34 8.99
CA ALA A 136 -13.38 -1.45 9.94
C ALA A 136 -12.11 -0.78 9.39
N VAL A 137 -11.84 -0.91 8.09
CA VAL A 137 -10.70 -0.25 7.44
C VAL A 137 -10.82 1.27 7.55
N ARG A 138 -12.01 1.81 7.30
CA ARG A 138 -12.25 3.27 7.44
C ARG A 138 -12.05 3.76 8.86
N ARG A 139 -12.44 2.95 9.86
CA ARG A 139 -12.18 3.29 11.27
C ARG A 139 -10.67 3.33 11.55
N LEU A 140 -9.91 2.37 11.01
CA LEU A 140 -8.46 2.35 11.14
C LEU A 140 -7.83 3.62 10.53
N VAL A 141 -8.30 4.03 9.36
CA VAL A 141 -7.83 5.26 8.72
C VAL A 141 -8.11 6.47 9.61
N ARG A 142 -9.30 6.56 10.19
CA ARG A 142 -9.65 7.66 11.10
C ARG A 142 -8.76 7.70 12.34
N VAL A 143 -8.45 6.53 12.91
CA VAL A 143 -7.54 6.45 14.07
C VAL A 143 -6.13 6.88 13.67
N THR A 144 -5.66 6.44 12.51
CA THR A 144 -4.35 6.84 11.99
C THR A 144 -4.28 8.36 11.80
N LEU A 145 -5.30 8.94 11.15
CA LEU A 145 -5.38 10.37 10.93
C LEU A 145 -5.45 11.17 12.25
N ALA A 146 -6.15 10.64 13.24
CA ALA A 146 -6.22 11.29 14.56
C ALA A 146 -4.83 11.43 15.19
N GLY A 147 -3.96 10.44 14.99
CA GLY A 147 -2.57 10.49 15.45
C GLY A 147 -1.70 11.49 14.71
N LEU A 148 -2.14 11.95 13.54
CA LEU A 148 -1.41 12.93 12.73
C LEU A 148 -1.79 14.36 13.03
N ARG A 149 -2.89 14.60 13.76
CA ARG A 149 -3.39 15.95 14.04
C ARG A 149 -2.37 16.75 14.84
N PRO A 150 -2.32 18.08 14.63
CA PRO A 150 -1.45 18.94 15.41
C PRO A 150 -1.76 18.86 16.89
N ARG A 151 -0.72 19.01 17.71
CA ARG A 151 -0.88 19.17 19.15
C ARG A 151 -1.37 20.59 19.41
N GLY A 152 -2.47 20.68 20.04
CA GLY A 152 -2.98 22.02 20.29
C GLY A 152 -4.18 22.12 21.01
#